data_4743f8b0d71f365a6eda958167ce3300
#
_entry.id   4743f8b0d71f365a6eda958167ce3300
#
_cell.length_a   1.000
_cell.length_b   1.000
_cell.length_c   1.000
_cell.angle_alpha   90.00
_cell.angle_beta   90.00
_cell.angle_gamma   90.00
#
_symmetry.space_group_name_H-M   'P 1'
#
loop_
_entity.id
_entity.type
_entity.pdbx_description
1 polymer ?
#
loop_
_entity_poly.entity_id
_entity_poly.type
_entity_poly.pdbx_seq_one_letter_code
_entity_poly.pdbx_strand_id
1 'polypeptide(L)'
;EILVSLMFTYIASNILIYLVSGPWRDPQGMNFPLTEQFDEAATFGLLASDWHWRFWQGTRLNSSVLMVLLALPLAWIFLQKSLSGLRMTVGGLAPLAAGYAGFSQAGAVWLALLCSGALAGLAGVSEVAGTIGQLQSSWSPGYGFTAIIVAFVGRLHPLGVLLASLLMALLYLGGEAVQTTLHLPKSISSVFQGLLLFSLLACDLMINYRLRPAAQQKPSEVSA
;
A
#
# COMPACT_ATOMS: atom_id res chain seq x y z
N GLU A 1 -10.02 5.60 -16.50
CA GLU A 1 -9.45 6.14 -15.23
C GLU A 1 -8.19 5.37 -14.81
N ILE A 2 -8.19 4.04 -14.80
CA ILE A 2 -7.03 3.20 -14.43
C ILE A 2 -5.81 3.49 -15.33
N LEU A 3 -6.02 3.66 -16.63
CA LEU A 3 -4.97 3.96 -17.59
C LEU A 3 -4.27 5.31 -17.29
N VAL A 4 -5.04 6.30 -16.90
CA VAL A 4 -4.53 7.64 -16.55
C VAL A 4 -3.69 7.57 -15.27
N SER A 5 -4.13 6.85 -14.25
CA SER A 5 -3.36 6.69 -13.00
C SER A 5 -2.04 5.95 -13.24
N LEU A 6 -2.03 4.93 -14.10
CA LEU A 6 -0.81 4.25 -14.52
C LEU A 6 0.14 5.19 -15.27
N MET A 7 -0.36 6.04 -16.17
CA MET A 7 0.48 7.03 -16.87
C MET A 7 1.13 8.00 -15.86
N PHE A 8 0.38 8.50 -14.87
CA PHE A 8 0.95 9.35 -13.82
C PHE A 8 2.02 8.64 -13.01
N THR A 9 1.85 7.36 -12.71
CA THR A 9 2.85 6.55 -12.01
C THR A 9 4.14 6.45 -12.83
N TYR A 10 4.04 6.19 -14.14
CA TYR A 10 5.21 6.16 -15.02
C TYR A 10 5.89 7.52 -15.15
N ILE A 11 5.12 8.61 -15.23
CA ILE A 11 5.66 9.97 -15.26
C ILE A 11 6.43 10.24 -13.97
N ALA A 12 5.85 9.94 -12.80
CA ALA A 12 6.50 10.11 -11.51
C ALA A 12 7.80 9.29 -11.41
N SER A 13 7.78 8.03 -11.86
CA SER A 13 8.98 7.18 -11.89
C SER A 13 10.08 7.76 -12.80
N ASN A 14 9.71 8.27 -13.99
CA ASN A 14 10.68 8.87 -14.89
C ASN A 14 11.25 10.19 -14.35
N ILE A 15 10.44 11.00 -13.66
CA ILE A 15 10.92 12.20 -12.97
C ILE A 15 11.93 11.83 -11.90
N LEU A 16 11.64 10.80 -11.09
CA LEU A 16 12.56 10.30 -10.07
C LEU A 16 13.89 9.85 -10.69
N ILE A 17 13.83 9.05 -11.75
CA ILE A 17 15.02 8.57 -12.47
C ILE A 17 15.84 9.76 -13.00
N TYR A 18 15.18 10.76 -13.58
CA TYR A 18 15.83 11.97 -14.06
C TYR A 18 16.55 12.73 -12.94
N LEU A 19 15.88 12.91 -11.79
CA LEU A 19 16.45 13.61 -10.64
C LEU A 19 17.65 12.88 -10.05
N VAL A 20 17.53 11.56 -9.88
CA VAL A 20 18.59 10.71 -9.28
C VAL A 20 19.77 10.52 -10.23
N SER A 21 19.51 10.47 -11.56
CA SER A 21 20.59 10.31 -12.55
C SER A 21 21.25 11.64 -12.96
N GLY A 22 20.59 12.76 -12.68
CA GLY A 22 21.04 14.10 -13.08
C GLY A 22 21.42 14.99 -11.88
N PRO A 23 20.52 15.92 -11.46
CA PRO A 23 20.90 16.98 -10.52
C PRO A 23 21.18 16.50 -9.10
N TRP A 24 20.60 15.36 -8.67
CA TRP A 24 20.77 14.82 -7.32
C TRP A 24 21.75 13.65 -7.24
N ARG A 25 22.45 13.41 -8.32
CA ARG A 25 23.41 12.32 -8.40
C ARG A 25 24.62 12.58 -7.50
N ASP A 26 25.05 11.55 -6.77
CA ASP A 26 26.28 11.59 -5.98
C ASP A 26 27.51 11.76 -6.90
N PRO A 27 28.31 12.83 -6.73
CA PRO A 27 29.53 13.04 -7.50
C PRO A 27 30.61 11.98 -7.23
N GLN A 28 30.57 11.30 -6.07
CA GLN A 28 31.53 10.27 -5.65
C GLN A 28 31.03 8.85 -5.93
N GLY A 29 29.80 8.68 -6.37
CA GLY A 29 29.10 7.40 -6.49
C GLY A 29 29.47 6.54 -7.70
N MET A 30 30.71 6.59 -8.23
CA MET A 30 31.22 5.73 -9.33
C MET A 30 30.28 5.55 -10.52
N ASN A 31 29.54 6.58 -10.89
CA ASN A 31 28.59 6.59 -12.00
C ASN A 31 27.28 5.81 -11.77
N PHE A 32 27.00 5.30 -10.58
CA PHE A 32 25.71 4.69 -10.25
C PHE A 32 24.61 5.77 -10.10
N PRO A 33 23.37 5.51 -10.51
CA PRO A 33 22.23 6.42 -10.36
C PRO A 33 21.72 6.39 -8.90
N LEU A 34 22.48 6.95 -7.99
CA LEU A 34 22.24 7.04 -6.57
C LEU A 34 22.42 8.49 -6.12
N THR A 35 21.66 8.92 -5.13
CA THR A 35 21.90 10.19 -4.46
C THR A 35 22.96 10.03 -3.38
N GLU A 36 23.52 11.14 -2.93
CA GLU A 36 24.35 11.20 -1.73
C GLU A 36 23.59 10.61 -0.53
N GLN A 37 24.32 9.97 0.38
CA GLN A 37 23.72 9.43 1.60
C GLN A 37 23.19 10.56 2.47
N PHE A 38 22.02 10.35 3.05
CA PHE A 38 21.42 11.32 3.95
C PHE A 38 22.22 11.43 5.24
N ASP A 39 22.34 12.66 5.76
CA ASP A 39 22.91 12.89 7.08
C ASP A 39 22.12 12.14 8.16
N GLU A 40 22.81 11.79 9.26
CA GLU A 40 22.17 11.12 10.41
C GLU A 40 20.93 11.88 10.92
N ALA A 41 20.93 13.20 10.80
CA ALA A 41 19.78 14.04 11.17
C ALA A 41 18.56 13.88 10.27
N ALA A 42 18.74 13.39 9.03
CA ALA A 42 17.68 13.15 8.05
C ALA A 42 17.27 11.68 7.96
N THR A 43 17.94 10.79 8.68
CA THR A 43 17.60 9.37 8.76
C THR A 43 16.83 9.05 10.03
N PHE A 44 15.91 8.10 9.93
CA PHE A 44 15.23 7.60 11.13
C PHE A 44 16.18 6.68 11.92
N GLY A 45 16.54 7.08 13.14
CA GLY A 45 17.33 6.27 14.05
C GLY A 45 16.67 4.92 14.36
N LEU A 46 17.49 3.93 14.70
CA LEU A 46 17.01 2.64 15.19
C LEU A 46 16.39 2.83 16.58
N LEU A 47 15.18 2.32 16.79
CA LEU A 47 14.53 2.38 18.11
C LEU A 47 15.37 1.77 19.23
N ALA A 48 16.24 0.82 18.89
CA ALA A 48 17.13 0.16 19.82
C ALA A 48 18.25 1.08 20.32
N SER A 49 18.70 2.08 19.53
CA SER A 49 19.72 3.06 19.92
C SER A 49 19.15 4.20 20.72
N ASP A 50 17.92 4.66 20.36
CA ASP A 50 17.32 5.86 20.92
C ASP A 50 16.59 5.58 22.24
N TRP A 51 16.05 4.38 22.38
CA TRP A 51 15.30 3.97 23.56
C TRP A 51 15.94 2.74 24.21
N HIS A 52 16.66 2.93 25.28
CA HIS A 52 17.43 1.93 26.03
C HIS A 52 16.60 0.80 26.67
N TRP A 53 15.43 0.48 26.15
CA TRP A 53 14.60 -0.60 26.64
C TRP A 53 15.13 -1.95 26.16
N ARG A 54 15.44 -2.83 27.11
CA ARG A 54 15.95 -4.19 26.88
C ARG A 54 15.12 -5.02 25.89
N PHE A 55 13.84 -4.71 25.74
CA PHE A 55 12.89 -5.42 24.86
C PHE A 55 13.16 -5.18 23.36
N TRP A 56 13.78 -4.07 23.00
CA TRP A 56 14.04 -3.67 21.62
C TRP A 56 15.47 -3.93 21.17
N GLN A 57 16.33 -4.42 22.08
CA GLN A 57 17.72 -4.78 21.77
C GLN A 57 17.73 -5.98 20.82
N GLY A 58 18.25 -5.81 19.62
CA GLY A 58 18.33 -6.83 18.56
C GLY A 58 17.24 -6.71 17.49
N THR A 59 16.28 -5.79 17.62
CA THR A 59 15.33 -5.50 16.54
C THR A 59 15.89 -4.41 15.63
N ARG A 60 15.72 -4.56 14.32
CA ARG A 60 16.05 -3.53 13.32
C ARG A 60 14.89 -2.58 13.05
N LEU A 61 14.07 -2.31 14.07
CA LEU A 61 12.91 -1.42 13.94
C LEU A 61 13.37 0.04 13.97
N ASN A 62 12.99 0.79 12.97
CA ASN A 62 13.26 2.21 12.86
C ASN A 62 12.16 3.02 13.56
N SER A 63 12.47 4.26 13.92
CA SER A 63 11.51 5.20 14.51
C SER A 63 10.28 5.46 13.64
N SER A 64 10.34 5.13 12.34
CA SER A 64 9.20 5.18 11.41
C SER A 64 8.01 4.31 11.84
N VAL A 65 8.22 3.25 12.62
CA VAL A 65 7.15 2.40 13.18
C VAL A 65 6.20 3.23 14.06
N LEU A 66 6.71 4.24 14.77
CA LEU A 66 5.88 5.14 15.58
C LEU A 66 4.92 5.96 14.70
N MET A 67 5.37 6.37 13.51
CA MET A 67 4.49 7.06 12.54
C MET A 67 3.34 6.17 12.10
N VAL A 68 3.60 4.88 11.84
CA VAL A 68 2.56 3.90 11.46
C VAL A 68 1.58 3.69 12.60
N LEU A 69 2.09 3.51 13.83
CA LEU A 69 1.26 3.35 15.04
C LEU A 69 0.38 4.56 15.32
N LEU A 70 0.82 5.76 14.94
CA LEU A 70 0.07 6.99 15.07
C LEU A 70 -0.91 7.20 13.90
N ALA A 71 -0.51 6.84 12.69
CA ALA A 71 -1.36 6.96 11.50
C ALA A 71 -2.58 6.03 11.55
N LEU A 72 -2.45 4.87 12.17
CA LEU A 72 -3.52 3.86 12.23
C LEU A 72 -4.75 4.33 13.05
N PRO A 73 -4.62 4.80 14.31
CA PRO A 73 -5.75 5.36 15.04
C PRO A 73 -6.28 6.65 14.42
N LEU A 74 -5.41 7.49 13.84
CA LEU A 74 -5.83 8.69 13.11
C LEU A 74 -6.71 8.32 11.91
N ALA A 75 -6.29 7.34 11.11
CA ALA A 75 -7.08 6.84 9.98
C ALA A 75 -8.42 6.24 10.46
N TRP A 76 -8.42 5.50 11.56
CA TRP A 76 -9.64 4.94 12.14
C TRP A 76 -10.62 6.02 12.61
N ILE A 77 -10.14 7.01 13.36
CA ILE A 77 -10.95 8.15 13.82
C ILE A 77 -11.44 8.95 12.61
N PHE A 78 -10.58 9.21 11.62
CA PHE A 78 -10.94 9.95 10.42
C PHE A 78 -12.03 9.25 9.63
N LEU A 79 -11.93 7.95 9.38
CA LEU A 79 -12.90 7.21 8.59
C LEU A 79 -14.22 6.95 9.33
N GLN A 80 -14.16 6.61 10.63
CA GLN A 80 -15.35 6.18 11.37
C GLN A 80 -16.01 7.24 12.23
N LYS A 81 -15.26 8.28 12.66
CA LYS A 81 -15.75 9.29 13.61
C LYS A 81 -15.89 10.67 13.00
N SER A 82 -15.32 10.95 11.81
CA SER A 82 -15.41 12.25 11.20
C SER A 82 -16.58 12.38 10.22
N LEU A 83 -17.09 13.60 10.06
CA LEU A 83 -18.08 13.92 9.03
C LEU A 83 -17.54 13.69 7.61
N SER A 84 -16.23 13.86 7.42
CA SER A 84 -15.57 13.62 6.14
C SER A 84 -15.58 12.13 5.78
N GLY A 85 -15.32 11.24 6.75
CA GLY A 85 -15.43 9.80 6.58
C GLY A 85 -16.87 9.36 6.26
N LEU A 86 -17.87 9.96 6.95
CA LEU A 86 -19.28 9.70 6.65
C LEU A 86 -19.63 10.10 5.22
N ARG A 87 -19.21 11.30 4.76
CA ARG A 87 -19.44 11.76 3.39
C ARG A 87 -18.81 10.84 2.35
N MET A 88 -17.61 10.35 2.60
CA MET A 88 -16.94 9.38 1.73
C MET A 88 -17.70 8.05 1.67
N THR A 89 -18.13 7.54 2.83
CA THR A 89 -18.85 6.27 2.92
C THR A 89 -20.22 6.35 2.23
N VAL A 90 -20.99 7.40 2.52
CA VAL A 90 -22.32 7.61 1.89
C VAL A 90 -22.16 7.88 0.39
N GLY A 91 -21.17 8.68 0.00
CA GLY A 91 -20.89 8.96 -1.42
C GLY A 91 -20.49 7.71 -2.21
N GLY A 92 -19.81 6.75 -1.58
CA GLY A 92 -19.45 5.47 -2.20
C GLY A 92 -20.59 4.47 -2.27
N LEU A 93 -21.39 4.34 -1.21
CA LEU A 93 -22.47 3.35 -1.12
C LEU A 93 -23.76 3.80 -1.80
N ALA A 94 -24.09 5.08 -1.72
CA ALA A 94 -25.37 5.63 -2.22
C ALA A 94 -25.16 7.05 -2.79
N PRO A 95 -24.58 7.18 -3.98
CA PRO A 95 -24.25 8.48 -4.57
C PRO A 95 -25.45 9.40 -4.79
N LEU A 96 -26.61 8.84 -5.10
CA LEU A 96 -27.87 9.61 -5.25
C LEU A 96 -28.32 10.19 -3.90
N ALA A 97 -28.29 9.38 -2.83
CA ALA A 97 -28.66 9.84 -1.50
C ALA A 97 -27.68 10.91 -0.97
N ALA A 98 -26.39 10.79 -1.26
CA ALA A 98 -25.38 11.79 -0.95
C ALA A 98 -25.68 13.14 -1.63
N GLY A 99 -26.13 13.10 -2.90
CA GLY A 99 -26.56 14.30 -3.64
C GLY A 99 -27.77 14.98 -3.02
N TYR A 100 -28.77 14.24 -2.60
CA TYR A 100 -29.94 14.80 -1.88
C TYR A 100 -29.57 15.39 -0.51
N ALA A 101 -28.58 14.82 0.17
CA ALA A 101 -28.07 15.35 1.43
C ALA A 101 -27.13 16.57 1.26
N GLY A 102 -26.91 17.02 0.02
CA GLY A 102 -26.04 18.16 -0.27
C GLY A 102 -24.55 17.87 -0.17
N PHE A 103 -24.14 16.60 -0.18
CA PHE A 103 -22.74 16.23 -0.12
C PHE A 103 -22.09 16.32 -1.52
N SER A 104 -20.99 17.07 -1.62
CA SER A 104 -20.22 17.17 -2.85
C SER A 104 -19.45 15.87 -3.09
N GLN A 105 -19.82 15.15 -4.13
CA GLN A 105 -19.15 13.90 -4.51
C GLN A 105 -17.71 14.16 -5.00
N ALA A 106 -17.50 15.23 -5.76
CA ALA A 106 -16.18 15.64 -6.19
C ALA A 106 -15.24 15.96 -5.00
N GLY A 107 -15.75 16.68 -3.99
CA GLY A 107 -15.00 17.00 -2.77
C GLY A 107 -14.61 15.74 -1.98
N ALA A 108 -15.48 14.72 -1.89
CA ALA A 108 -15.17 13.47 -1.23
C ALA A 108 -14.07 12.69 -1.96
N VAL A 109 -14.10 12.65 -3.29
CA VAL A 109 -13.06 11.99 -4.11
C VAL A 109 -11.71 12.71 -3.96
N TRP A 110 -11.69 14.04 -4.07
CA TRP A 110 -10.46 14.82 -3.87
C TRP A 110 -9.84 14.59 -2.49
N LEU A 111 -10.67 14.61 -1.45
CA LEU A 111 -10.20 14.37 -0.09
C LEU A 111 -9.63 12.95 0.07
N ALA A 112 -10.29 11.93 -0.50
CA ALA A 112 -9.80 10.56 -0.47
C ALA A 112 -8.44 10.42 -1.15
N LEU A 113 -8.29 11.02 -2.34
CA LEU A 113 -7.04 10.98 -3.11
C LEU A 113 -5.91 11.71 -2.37
N LEU A 114 -6.18 12.89 -1.79
CA LEU A 114 -5.18 13.64 -1.03
C LEU A 114 -4.73 12.88 0.22
N CYS A 115 -5.66 12.32 0.99
CA CYS A 115 -5.31 11.52 2.17
C CYS A 115 -4.52 10.26 1.79
N SER A 116 -4.93 9.57 0.72
CA SER A 116 -4.21 8.39 0.22
C SER A 116 -2.81 8.76 -0.26
N GLY A 117 -2.68 9.84 -1.03
CA GLY A 117 -1.38 10.34 -1.50
C GLY A 117 -0.46 10.77 -0.36
N ALA A 118 -0.99 11.45 0.67
CA ALA A 118 -0.22 11.84 1.84
C ALA A 118 0.31 10.63 2.61
N LEU A 119 -0.53 9.61 2.84
CA LEU A 119 -0.11 8.37 3.50
C LEU A 119 0.91 7.58 2.68
N ALA A 120 0.72 7.52 1.36
CA ALA A 120 1.69 6.90 0.45
C ALA A 120 3.04 7.64 0.45
N GLY A 121 3.01 8.98 0.47
CA GLY A 121 4.21 9.81 0.61
C GLY A 121 4.96 9.56 1.92
N LEU A 122 4.23 9.50 3.05
CA LEU A 122 4.80 9.16 4.35
C LEU A 122 5.43 7.75 4.35
N ALA A 123 4.77 6.77 3.73
CA ALA A 123 5.33 5.43 3.57
C ALA A 123 6.62 5.45 2.75
N GLY A 124 6.68 6.22 1.66
CA GLY A 124 7.89 6.40 0.85
C GLY A 124 9.03 7.04 1.63
N VAL A 125 8.74 8.11 2.38
CA VAL A 125 9.75 8.75 3.25
C VAL A 125 10.25 7.79 4.32
N SER A 126 9.36 7.01 4.96
CA SER A 126 9.75 6.05 6.00
C SER A 126 10.65 4.93 5.45
N GLU A 127 10.44 4.51 4.22
CA GLU A 127 11.28 3.51 3.55
C GLU A 127 12.64 4.07 3.19
N VAL A 128 12.67 5.24 2.54
CA VAL A 128 13.91 5.86 2.06
C VAL A 128 14.78 6.34 3.22
N ALA A 129 14.21 7.08 4.17
CA ALA A 129 14.94 7.63 5.31
C ALA A 129 15.20 6.59 6.43
N GLY A 130 14.38 5.52 6.50
CA GLY A 130 14.49 4.51 7.55
C GLY A 130 15.42 3.35 7.18
N THR A 131 15.29 2.82 5.97
CA THR A 131 15.96 1.56 5.60
C THR A 131 17.11 1.77 4.63
N ILE A 132 16.94 2.67 3.65
CA ILE A 132 17.86 2.79 2.52
C ILE A 132 18.90 3.87 2.77
N GLY A 133 18.53 5.00 3.37
CA GLY A 133 19.39 6.15 3.65
C GLY A 133 19.81 6.97 2.42
N GLN A 134 19.31 6.62 1.22
CA GLN A 134 19.59 7.30 -0.05
C GLN A 134 18.47 7.03 -1.06
N LEU A 135 18.29 7.92 -2.03
CA LEU A 135 17.35 7.67 -3.14
C LEU A 135 18.03 6.85 -4.23
N GLN A 136 17.31 5.84 -4.72
CA GLN A 136 17.74 4.97 -5.82
C GLN A 136 16.69 4.99 -6.92
N SER A 137 17.11 4.79 -8.16
CA SER A 137 16.19 4.78 -9.32
C SER A 137 15.18 3.61 -9.30
N SER A 138 15.50 2.49 -8.63
CA SER A 138 14.68 1.27 -8.56
C SER A 138 14.30 0.89 -7.12
N TRP A 139 13.90 1.85 -6.31
CA TRP A 139 13.62 1.63 -4.88
C TRP A 139 12.27 0.96 -4.59
N SER A 140 11.34 0.95 -5.56
CA SER A 140 9.99 0.40 -5.32
C SER A 140 9.85 -1.02 -5.86
N PRO A 141 9.90 -2.06 -5.03
CA PRO A 141 9.69 -3.44 -5.43
C PRO A 141 8.21 -3.80 -5.66
N GLY A 142 7.36 -2.84 -5.97
CA GLY A 142 5.94 -3.08 -6.24
C GLY A 142 5.05 -3.05 -4.99
N TYR A 143 5.45 -2.37 -3.94
CA TYR A 143 4.65 -2.24 -2.70
C TYR A 143 3.22 -1.73 -2.92
N GLY A 144 2.99 -0.92 -3.96
CA GLY A 144 1.64 -0.47 -4.31
C GLY A 144 0.68 -1.61 -4.65
N PHE A 145 1.15 -2.62 -5.40
CA PHE A 145 0.35 -3.81 -5.69
C PHE A 145 0.12 -4.66 -4.44
N THR A 146 1.15 -4.81 -3.60
CA THR A 146 1.01 -5.51 -2.32
C THR A 146 0.04 -4.82 -1.37
N ALA A 147 0.00 -3.48 -1.38
CA ALA A 147 -0.94 -2.71 -0.58
C ALA A 147 -2.40 -3.01 -0.96
N ILE A 148 -2.70 -3.28 -2.24
CA ILE A 148 -4.02 -3.72 -2.69
C ILE A 148 -4.36 -5.07 -2.04
N ILE A 149 -3.43 -6.02 -2.06
CA ILE A 149 -3.61 -7.34 -1.43
C ILE A 149 -3.91 -7.15 0.06
N VAL A 150 -3.09 -6.36 0.76
CA VAL A 150 -3.25 -6.07 2.19
C VAL A 150 -4.62 -5.45 2.50
N ALA A 151 -5.08 -4.51 1.67
CA ALA A 151 -6.37 -3.86 1.86
C ALA A 151 -7.54 -4.85 1.75
N PHE A 152 -7.51 -5.75 0.76
CA PHE A 152 -8.55 -6.78 0.59
C PHE A 152 -8.50 -7.84 1.69
N VAL A 153 -7.31 -8.34 2.05
CA VAL A 153 -7.14 -9.29 3.17
C VAL A 153 -7.63 -8.69 4.48
N GLY A 154 -7.31 -7.40 4.70
CA GLY A 154 -7.73 -6.64 5.88
C GLY A 154 -9.20 -6.22 5.86
N ARG A 155 -9.98 -6.59 4.83
CA ARG A 155 -11.40 -6.22 4.65
C ARG A 155 -11.65 -4.73 4.81
N LEU A 156 -10.72 -3.89 4.36
CA LEU A 156 -10.78 -2.42 4.45
C LEU A 156 -10.98 -1.89 5.88
N HIS A 157 -10.70 -2.71 6.89
CA HIS A 157 -10.77 -2.30 8.30
C HIS A 157 -9.35 -2.00 8.82
N PRO A 158 -9.10 -0.89 9.52
CA PRO A 158 -7.75 -0.49 9.94
C PRO A 158 -6.97 -1.57 10.73
N LEU A 159 -7.63 -2.24 11.68
CA LEU A 159 -7.00 -3.36 12.42
C LEU A 159 -6.74 -4.57 11.52
N GLY A 160 -7.65 -4.86 10.59
CA GLY A 160 -7.47 -5.94 9.62
C GLY A 160 -6.28 -5.65 8.69
N VAL A 161 -6.14 -4.42 8.22
CA VAL A 161 -5.02 -3.96 7.38
C VAL A 161 -3.70 -4.11 8.14
N LEU A 162 -3.66 -3.78 9.44
CA LEU A 162 -2.47 -3.96 10.26
C LEU A 162 -2.07 -5.44 10.36
N LEU A 163 -3.01 -6.34 10.66
CA LEU A 163 -2.72 -7.78 10.73
C LEU A 163 -2.30 -8.35 9.37
N ALA A 164 -2.97 -7.92 8.30
CA ALA A 164 -2.64 -8.32 6.94
C ALA A 164 -1.26 -7.81 6.51
N SER A 165 -0.88 -6.59 6.89
CA SER A 165 0.45 -6.04 6.62
C SER A 165 1.56 -6.80 7.36
N LEU A 166 1.33 -7.21 8.61
CA LEU A 166 2.26 -8.05 9.35
C LEU A 166 2.43 -9.43 8.70
N LEU A 167 1.34 -10.03 8.25
CA LEU A 167 1.39 -11.30 7.52
C LEU A 167 2.20 -11.16 6.22
N MET A 168 1.98 -10.08 5.48
CA MET A 168 2.75 -9.84 4.25
C MET A 168 4.22 -9.53 4.54
N ALA A 169 4.54 -8.82 5.62
CA ALA A 169 5.92 -8.59 6.03
C ALA A 169 6.63 -9.92 6.35
N LEU A 170 5.94 -10.84 7.05
CA LEU A 170 6.46 -12.18 7.30
C LEU A 170 6.72 -12.96 6.01
N LEU A 171 5.82 -12.84 5.02
CA LEU A 171 6.03 -13.48 3.71
C LEU A 171 7.23 -12.90 2.96
N TYR A 172 7.44 -11.58 3.02
CA TYR A 172 8.62 -10.95 2.42
C TYR A 172 9.90 -11.40 3.09
N LEU A 173 9.98 -11.33 4.42
CA LEU A 173 11.14 -11.77 5.19
C LEU A 173 11.42 -13.26 5.00
N GLY A 174 10.38 -14.10 5.00
CA GLY A 174 10.50 -15.52 4.71
C GLY A 174 11.00 -15.78 3.29
N GLY A 175 10.50 -15.01 2.31
CA GLY A 175 10.96 -15.07 0.92
C GLY A 175 12.44 -14.70 0.76
N GLU A 176 12.91 -13.65 1.44
CA GLU A 176 14.32 -13.26 1.45
C GLU A 176 15.21 -14.34 2.12
N ALA A 177 14.75 -14.90 3.24
CA ALA A 177 15.47 -15.98 3.91
C ALA A 177 15.61 -17.22 3.01
N VAL A 178 14.55 -17.58 2.28
CA VAL A 178 14.58 -18.70 1.33
C VAL A 178 15.51 -18.40 0.14
N GLN A 179 15.51 -17.15 -0.36
CA GLN A 179 16.42 -16.73 -1.44
C GLN A 179 17.90 -16.86 -1.02
N THR A 180 18.23 -16.41 0.19
CA THR A 180 19.62 -16.43 0.67
C THR A 180 20.10 -17.83 1.04
N THR A 181 19.23 -18.68 1.59
CA THR A 181 19.60 -20.05 2.04
C THR A 181 19.55 -21.07 0.92
N LEU A 182 18.57 -20.98 0.02
CA LEU A 182 18.34 -21.96 -1.06
C LEU A 182 18.77 -21.46 -2.44
N HIS A 183 19.32 -20.22 -2.52
CA HIS A 183 19.71 -19.56 -3.78
C HIS A 183 18.58 -19.53 -4.83
N LEU A 184 17.33 -19.41 -4.40
CA LEU A 184 16.17 -19.37 -5.27
C LEU A 184 15.97 -17.96 -5.85
N PRO A 185 15.46 -17.83 -7.08
CA PRO A 185 15.23 -16.54 -7.70
C PRO A 185 14.12 -15.75 -6.98
N LYS A 186 14.26 -14.43 -6.93
CA LYS A 186 13.30 -13.49 -6.28
C LYS A 186 11.87 -13.64 -6.79
N SER A 187 11.69 -14.12 -8.01
CA SER A 187 10.38 -14.36 -8.66
C SER A 187 9.47 -15.30 -7.86
N ILE A 188 10.03 -16.20 -7.05
CA ILE A 188 9.24 -17.16 -6.26
C ILE A 188 8.36 -16.44 -5.25
N SER A 189 8.89 -15.44 -4.54
CA SER A 189 8.11 -14.63 -3.59
C SER A 189 6.93 -13.92 -4.29
N SER A 190 7.15 -13.42 -5.52
CA SER A 190 6.10 -12.78 -6.31
C SER A 190 5.01 -13.76 -6.76
N VAL A 191 5.38 -15.00 -7.08
CA VAL A 191 4.42 -16.07 -7.42
C VAL A 191 3.56 -16.43 -6.22
N PHE A 192 4.16 -16.55 -5.02
CA PHE A 192 3.39 -16.79 -3.80
C PHE A 192 2.40 -15.66 -3.50
N GLN A 193 2.81 -14.40 -3.67
CA GLN A 193 1.93 -13.25 -3.51
C GLN A 193 0.77 -13.26 -4.50
N GLY A 194 1.05 -13.57 -5.76
CA GLY A 194 0.03 -13.69 -6.81
C GLY A 194 -0.98 -14.81 -6.52
N LEU A 195 -0.49 -15.98 -6.08
CA LEU A 195 -1.34 -17.11 -5.67
C LEU A 195 -2.20 -16.75 -4.44
N LEU A 196 -1.63 -16.05 -3.48
CA LEU A 196 -2.35 -15.62 -2.29
C LEU A 196 -3.45 -14.62 -2.65
N LEU A 197 -3.18 -13.64 -3.51
CA LEU A 197 -4.19 -12.71 -4.00
C LEU A 197 -5.30 -13.45 -4.75
N PHE A 198 -4.95 -14.35 -5.66
CA PHE A 198 -5.91 -15.10 -6.43
C PHE A 198 -6.82 -15.96 -5.54
N SER A 199 -6.24 -16.69 -4.57
CA SER A 199 -6.99 -17.53 -3.64
C SER A 199 -7.93 -16.71 -2.76
N LEU A 200 -7.50 -15.53 -2.31
CA LEU A 200 -8.34 -14.61 -1.52
C LEU A 200 -9.51 -14.06 -2.32
N LEU A 201 -9.26 -13.60 -3.55
CA LEU A 201 -10.31 -13.11 -4.42
C LEU A 201 -11.31 -14.23 -4.76
N ALA A 202 -10.83 -15.45 -5.01
CA ALA A 202 -11.68 -16.61 -5.24
C ALA A 202 -12.54 -16.93 -4.02
N CYS A 203 -11.97 -16.92 -2.82
CA CYS A 203 -12.70 -17.14 -1.56
C CYS A 203 -13.75 -16.04 -1.32
N ASP A 204 -13.39 -14.78 -1.53
CA ASP A 204 -14.33 -13.65 -1.36
C ASP A 204 -15.50 -13.73 -2.34
N LEU A 205 -15.23 -14.11 -3.59
CA LEU A 205 -16.24 -14.37 -4.60
C LEU A 205 -17.19 -15.51 -4.17
N MET A 206 -16.65 -16.60 -3.65
CA MET A 206 -17.46 -17.74 -3.19
C MET A 206 -18.30 -17.41 -1.95
N ILE A 207 -17.83 -16.53 -1.08
CA ILE A 207 -18.56 -16.09 0.11
C ILE A 207 -19.70 -15.13 -0.26
N ASN A 208 -19.44 -14.19 -1.16
CA ASN A 208 -20.38 -13.13 -1.51
C ASN A 208 -21.37 -13.53 -2.61
N TYR A 209 -21.01 -14.46 -3.48
CA TYR A 209 -21.84 -14.90 -4.60
C TYR A 209 -22.17 -16.40 -4.48
N ARG A 210 -23.45 -16.71 -4.44
CA ARG A 210 -23.92 -18.10 -4.58
C ARG A 210 -24.01 -18.45 -6.05
N LEU A 211 -23.25 -19.44 -6.50
CA LEU A 211 -23.39 -20.03 -7.83
C LEU A 211 -24.77 -20.68 -7.93
N ARG A 212 -25.71 -20.03 -8.60
CA ARG A 212 -26.98 -20.65 -8.99
C ARG A 212 -26.77 -21.18 -10.41
N PRO A 213 -26.93 -22.51 -10.66
CA PRO A 213 -26.99 -23.00 -12.03
C PRO A 213 -28.17 -22.26 -12.71
N ALA A 214 -27.89 -21.68 -13.88
CA ALA A 214 -28.94 -21.07 -14.68
C ALA A 214 -30.00 -22.14 -14.99
N ALA A 215 -31.11 -22.07 -14.30
CA ALA A 215 -32.26 -22.90 -14.68
C ALA A 215 -32.60 -22.52 -16.13
N GLN A 216 -32.60 -23.51 -17.03
CA GLN A 216 -33.03 -23.32 -18.42
C GLN A 216 -34.36 -22.57 -18.41
N GLN A 217 -34.32 -21.34 -18.86
CA GLN A 217 -35.58 -20.62 -19.15
C GLN A 217 -36.28 -21.42 -20.23
N LYS A 218 -37.30 -22.13 -19.81
CA LYS A 218 -38.27 -22.76 -20.75
C LYS A 218 -38.73 -21.63 -21.66
N PRO A 219 -38.64 -21.79 -22.99
CA PRO A 219 -39.20 -20.80 -23.90
C PRO A 219 -40.67 -20.61 -23.56
N SER A 220 -41.06 -19.38 -23.25
CA SER A 220 -42.47 -19.03 -23.12
C SER A 220 -43.11 -19.27 -24.47
N GLU A 221 -43.99 -20.28 -24.54
CA GLU A 221 -44.89 -20.47 -25.66
C GLU A 221 -45.65 -19.16 -25.90
N VAL A 222 -45.32 -18.52 -27.01
CA VAL A 222 -46.11 -17.41 -27.54
C VAL A 222 -47.41 -18.03 -27.97
N SER A 223 -48.44 -17.91 -27.14
CA SER A 223 -49.82 -18.21 -27.53
C SER A 223 -50.24 -17.20 -28.59
N ALA A 224 -50.52 -17.74 -29.78
CA ALA A 224 -51.16 -17.06 -30.91
C ALA A 224 -52.55 -16.56 -30.57
#